data_cea885fe9de83649f5a76985349b86ac
#
_entry.id   cea885fe9de83649f5a76985349b86ac
#
_cell.length_a   1.000
_cell.length_b   1.000
_cell.length_c   1.000
_cell.angle_alpha   90.00
_cell.angle_beta   90.00
_cell.angle_gamma   90.00
#
_symmetry.space_group_name_H-M   'P 1'
#
loop_
_entity.id
_entity.type
_entity.pdbx_description
1 polymer ?
#
loop_
_entity_poly.entity_id
_entity_poly.type
_entity_poly.pdbx_seq_one_letter_code
_entity_poly.pdbx_strand_id
1 'polypeptide(L)'
;FGFVNLETPVAPAHSHGTREFMFDAPVALIDALKASGIRIVSSANNHMMDQGWAGFTETREHLRERGMLFAGTGDTAQQSWQPVITEANGIRVGWLGMTRWLNGNRNPDKAVQPHVNFFPYPGESKGTPGIDEAGVLEAVKKARAKCDFLVVSIHWGTEYATAPRPEDVDMAHRMLDAGASVIVGHHPHVLQPVETYHTADGRDTVIFYSLGNFLSNQSRTYVDGLMPDKAGDPRDSMIGLFSAVRKDYGPAGVRVELGHVGVLPVWGENNHNELARSRIRTPVIHPVLIDREIPRVQARLDDLNKLYTPRKPLTAEQKKEFIDVTNHLKLLTDRRALLLARVGDEYVTDPPKLAGKP
;
A
#
# COMPACT_ATOMS: atom_id res chain seq x y z
N PHE A 1 6.73 11.96 4.75
CA PHE A 1 5.49 11.95 3.98
C PHE A 1 4.84 10.57 4.06
N GLY A 2 3.49 10.53 4.20
CA GLY A 2 2.73 9.31 4.00
C GLY A 2 2.29 9.19 2.54
N PHE A 3 2.39 7.98 1.99
CA PHE A 3 1.96 7.59 0.65
C PHE A 3 1.07 6.35 0.73
N VAL A 4 0.03 6.26 -0.12
CA VAL A 4 -0.83 5.07 -0.27
C VAL A 4 -1.26 4.89 -1.72
N ASN A 5 -1.62 3.66 -2.12
CA ASN A 5 -2.42 3.41 -3.30
C ASN A 5 -3.90 3.64 -2.97
N LEU A 6 -4.56 4.55 -3.69
CA LEU A 6 -5.99 4.81 -3.58
C LEU A 6 -6.73 3.96 -4.60
N GLU A 7 -7.08 2.73 -4.23
CA GLU A 7 -7.67 1.73 -5.12
C GLU A 7 -9.20 1.79 -5.14
N THR A 8 -9.72 2.99 -5.26
CA THR A 8 -11.15 3.26 -5.37
C THR A 8 -11.35 4.66 -5.97
N PRO A 9 -12.35 4.88 -6.82
CA PRO A 9 -12.86 6.21 -7.11
C PRO A 9 -13.43 6.87 -5.84
N VAL A 10 -13.48 8.19 -5.87
CA VAL A 10 -14.20 9.04 -4.90
C VAL A 10 -15.10 9.96 -5.70
N ALA A 11 -16.25 9.44 -6.10
CA ALA A 11 -17.09 10.04 -7.12
C ALA A 11 -18.60 9.96 -6.80
N PRO A 12 -19.04 10.45 -5.63
CA PRO A 12 -20.44 10.31 -5.20
C PRO A 12 -21.46 10.97 -6.14
N ALA A 13 -21.10 12.00 -6.92
CA ALA A 13 -22.01 12.64 -7.87
C ALA A 13 -22.17 11.83 -9.18
N HIS A 14 -21.19 10.99 -9.53
CA HIS A 14 -21.22 10.16 -10.73
C HIS A 14 -21.19 8.67 -10.40
N SER A 15 -21.61 8.30 -9.18
CA SER A 15 -21.63 6.91 -8.74
C SER A 15 -22.65 6.09 -9.52
N HIS A 16 -22.20 4.99 -10.08
CA HIS A 16 -23.06 3.93 -10.63
C HIS A 16 -23.46 2.89 -9.57
N GLY A 17 -23.19 3.20 -8.31
CA GLY A 17 -23.35 2.30 -7.16
C GLY A 17 -22.15 1.40 -6.95
N THR A 18 -22.07 0.84 -5.74
CA THR A 18 -21.06 -0.15 -5.37
C THR A 18 -21.63 -1.56 -5.50
N ARG A 19 -20.84 -2.47 -6.02
CA ARG A 19 -21.12 -3.90 -6.07
C ARG A 19 -19.79 -4.66 -5.96
N GLU A 20 -19.85 -5.97 -5.95
CA GLU A 20 -18.62 -6.78 -5.93
C GLU A 20 -17.67 -6.35 -7.05
N PHE A 21 -16.43 -6.02 -6.69
CA PHE A 21 -15.37 -5.51 -7.59
C PHE A 21 -15.69 -4.21 -8.35
N MET A 22 -16.62 -3.40 -7.82
CA MET A 22 -16.94 -2.09 -8.34
C MET A 22 -17.03 -1.11 -7.18
N PHE A 23 -16.02 -0.23 -7.07
CA PHE A 23 -15.82 0.60 -5.89
C PHE A 23 -16.25 2.05 -6.11
N ASP A 24 -16.62 2.68 -5.03
CA ASP A 24 -16.78 4.12 -4.88
C ASP A 24 -16.70 4.46 -3.39
N ALA A 25 -15.88 5.43 -3.06
CA ALA A 25 -15.69 5.86 -1.68
C ALA A 25 -16.26 7.27 -1.45
N PRO A 26 -16.71 7.56 -0.23
CA PRO A 26 -17.15 8.91 0.10
C PRO A 26 -15.96 9.87 0.16
N VAL A 27 -16.22 11.14 -0.11
CA VAL A 27 -15.20 12.22 -0.09
C VAL A 27 -14.47 12.30 1.25
N ALA A 28 -15.16 11.97 2.35
CA ALA A 28 -14.57 11.89 3.69
C ALA A 28 -13.33 10.96 3.79
N LEU A 29 -13.17 10.00 2.86
CA LEU A 29 -11.96 9.17 2.79
C LEU A 29 -10.71 10.03 2.56
N ILE A 30 -10.76 10.99 1.63
CA ILE A 30 -9.62 11.88 1.35
C ILE A 30 -9.28 12.71 2.59
N ASP A 31 -10.31 13.23 3.30
CA ASP A 31 -10.11 14.00 4.51
C ASP A 31 -9.47 13.16 5.62
N ALA A 32 -9.91 11.90 5.77
CA ALA A 32 -9.31 10.95 6.72
C ALA A 32 -7.85 10.60 6.37
N LEU A 33 -7.54 10.37 5.10
CA LEU A 33 -6.16 10.15 4.64
C LEU A 33 -5.26 11.35 4.98
N LYS A 34 -5.71 12.58 4.73
CA LYS A 34 -4.97 13.80 5.10
C LYS A 34 -4.75 13.92 6.60
N ALA A 35 -5.80 13.67 7.40
CA ALA A 35 -5.72 13.71 8.86
C ALA A 35 -4.75 12.67 9.41
N SER A 36 -4.58 11.53 8.71
CA SER A 36 -3.61 10.48 9.05
C SER A 36 -2.16 10.79 8.58
N GLY A 37 -1.91 11.96 7.98
CA GLY A 37 -0.58 12.35 7.52
C GLY A 37 -0.23 11.91 6.11
N ILE A 38 -1.16 11.30 5.37
CA ILE A 38 -0.98 10.98 3.96
C ILE A 38 -0.96 12.29 3.16
N ARG A 39 0.05 12.45 2.31
CA ARG A 39 0.25 13.66 1.49
C ARG A 39 0.11 13.38 0.01
N ILE A 40 0.32 12.14 -0.41
CA ILE A 40 0.30 11.74 -1.80
C ILE A 40 -0.33 10.36 -1.95
N VAL A 41 -1.08 10.17 -3.03
CA VAL A 41 -1.66 8.88 -3.40
C VAL A 41 -1.22 8.44 -4.79
N SER A 42 -1.11 7.13 -5.04
CA SER A 42 -1.16 6.60 -6.40
C SER A 42 -2.61 6.49 -6.81
N SER A 43 -2.95 7.06 -7.95
CA SER A 43 -4.26 6.96 -8.59
C SER A 43 -4.21 6.10 -9.88
N ALA A 44 -3.09 5.43 -10.13
CA ALA A 44 -2.94 4.50 -11.24
C ALA A 44 -3.12 3.06 -10.74
N ASN A 45 -4.34 2.55 -10.86
CA ASN A 45 -4.71 1.18 -10.53
C ASN A 45 -5.90 0.72 -11.40
N ASN A 46 -6.27 -0.54 -11.26
CA ASN A 46 -7.33 -1.18 -12.05
C ASN A 46 -8.74 -0.68 -11.70
N HIS A 47 -8.94 -0.09 -10.50
CA HIS A 47 -10.24 0.39 -10.01
C HIS A 47 -10.48 1.89 -10.23
N MET A 48 -9.48 2.65 -10.68
CA MET A 48 -9.62 4.10 -10.82
C MET A 48 -10.77 4.53 -11.75
N MET A 49 -11.17 3.65 -12.68
CA MET A 49 -12.26 3.91 -13.64
C MET A 49 -13.56 3.14 -13.34
N ASP A 50 -13.75 2.61 -12.15
CA ASP A 50 -14.95 1.83 -11.78
C ASP A 50 -16.24 2.63 -11.94
N GLN A 51 -16.19 3.94 -11.77
CA GLN A 51 -17.31 4.86 -11.95
C GLN A 51 -17.25 5.59 -13.32
N GLY A 52 -16.59 4.97 -14.31
CA GLY A 52 -16.44 5.51 -15.66
C GLY A 52 -15.62 6.81 -15.71
N TRP A 53 -15.65 7.48 -16.86
CA TRP A 53 -14.88 8.70 -17.09
C TRP A 53 -15.32 9.89 -16.24
N ALA A 54 -16.62 10.02 -15.98
CA ALA A 54 -17.14 11.09 -15.14
C ALA A 54 -16.66 10.91 -13.70
N GLY A 55 -16.75 9.69 -13.15
CA GLY A 55 -16.25 9.37 -11.81
C GLY A 55 -14.73 9.49 -11.70
N PHE A 56 -13.96 9.10 -12.74
CA PHE A 56 -12.53 9.34 -12.80
C PHE A 56 -12.16 10.82 -12.71
N THR A 57 -12.89 11.67 -13.45
CA THR A 57 -12.68 13.11 -13.44
C THR A 57 -13.04 13.70 -12.07
N GLU A 58 -14.21 13.36 -11.53
CA GLU A 58 -14.67 13.81 -10.21
C GLU A 58 -13.67 13.42 -9.09
N THR A 59 -13.16 12.19 -9.11
CA THR A 59 -12.16 11.74 -8.13
C THR A 59 -10.93 12.65 -8.14
N ARG A 60 -10.42 13.00 -9.32
CA ARG A 60 -9.25 13.88 -9.47
C ARG A 60 -9.53 15.30 -9.03
N GLU A 61 -10.75 15.81 -9.26
CA GLU A 61 -11.21 17.10 -8.77
C GLU A 61 -11.25 17.13 -7.26
N HIS A 62 -11.83 16.13 -6.60
CA HIS A 62 -11.86 16.02 -5.14
C HIS A 62 -10.47 15.93 -4.52
N LEU A 63 -9.52 15.20 -5.14
CA LEU A 63 -8.13 15.19 -4.70
C LEU A 63 -7.50 16.59 -4.77
N ARG A 64 -7.69 17.31 -5.88
CA ARG A 64 -7.16 18.69 -6.07
C ARG A 64 -7.74 19.67 -5.08
N GLU A 65 -9.07 19.71 -4.94
CA GLU A 65 -9.78 20.60 -4.02
C GLU A 65 -9.29 20.46 -2.59
N ARG A 66 -8.91 19.24 -2.19
CA ARG A 66 -8.41 18.97 -0.85
C ARG A 66 -6.89 19.09 -0.73
N GLY A 67 -6.20 19.48 -1.80
CA GLY A 67 -4.74 19.60 -1.84
C GLY A 67 -4.03 18.27 -1.60
N MET A 68 -4.65 17.13 -1.97
CA MET A 68 -4.02 15.83 -2.00
C MET A 68 -3.23 15.70 -3.30
N LEU A 69 -1.94 15.40 -3.19
CA LEU A 69 -1.13 15.10 -4.37
C LEU A 69 -1.47 13.69 -4.88
N PHE A 70 -1.44 13.51 -6.20
CA PHE A 70 -1.71 12.21 -6.79
C PHE A 70 -0.86 11.96 -8.03
N ALA A 71 -0.24 10.79 -8.10
CA ALA A 71 0.62 10.34 -9.19
C ALA A 71 -0.08 9.28 -10.04
N GLY A 72 0.32 9.18 -11.31
CA GLY A 72 -0.12 8.12 -12.22
C GLY A 72 -1.34 8.46 -13.06
N THR A 73 -1.91 9.67 -12.90
CA THR A 73 -2.97 10.20 -13.74
C THR A 73 -2.69 11.66 -14.11
N GLY A 74 -3.17 12.10 -15.26
CA GLY A 74 -2.97 13.47 -15.74
C GLY A 74 -4.14 13.98 -16.56
N ASP A 75 -4.21 15.29 -16.83
CA ASP A 75 -5.24 15.90 -17.69
C ASP A 75 -4.99 15.60 -19.17
N THR A 76 -3.78 15.14 -19.48
CA THR A 76 -3.37 14.66 -20.80
C THR A 76 -2.48 13.44 -20.65
N ALA A 77 -2.31 12.67 -21.73
CA ALA A 77 -1.37 11.55 -21.77
C ALA A 77 0.07 11.97 -21.42
N GLN A 78 0.49 13.16 -21.84
CA GLN A 78 1.83 13.67 -21.51
C GLN A 78 1.95 14.04 -20.02
N GLN A 79 0.95 14.66 -19.45
CA GLN A 79 0.95 15.08 -18.04
C GLN A 79 0.90 13.89 -17.09
N SER A 80 0.16 12.83 -17.45
CA SER A 80 0.05 11.63 -16.58
C SER A 80 1.40 10.98 -16.28
N TRP A 81 2.36 11.05 -17.21
CA TRP A 81 3.72 10.53 -17.06
C TRP A 81 4.72 11.52 -16.44
N GLN A 82 4.27 12.71 -16.02
CA GLN A 82 5.14 13.60 -15.25
C GLN A 82 5.17 13.17 -13.77
N PRO A 83 6.36 13.17 -13.13
CA PRO A 83 6.43 12.91 -11.71
C PRO A 83 5.76 14.05 -10.93
N VAL A 84 5.07 13.72 -9.87
CA VAL A 84 4.69 14.68 -8.83
C VAL A 84 5.90 14.91 -7.95
N ILE A 85 6.25 16.18 -7.73
CA ILE A 85 7.43 16.54 -6.93
C ILE A 85 6.98 17.00 -5.54
N THR A 86 7.56 16.41 -4.52
CA THR A 86 7.48 16.87 -3.13
C THR A 86 8.87 17.28 -2.67
N GLU A 87 8.97 18.22 -1.75
CA GLU A 87 10.25 18.65 -1.20
C GLU A 87 10.24 18.58 0.32
N ALA A 88 11.30 18.02 0.89
CA ALA A 88 11.55 18.03 2.33
C ALA A 88 13.07 18.12 2.58
N ASN A 89 13.44 19.00 3.51
CA ASN A 89 14.85 19.21 3.91
C ASN A 89 15.79 19.47 2.70
N GLY A 90 15.28 20.17 1.67
CA GLY A 90 16.02 20.48 0.45
C GLY A 90 16.25 19.29 -0.47
N ILE A 91 15.53 18.17 -0.30
CA ILE A 91 15.54 17.01 -1.19
C ILE A 91 14.23 16.99 -1.98
N ARG A 92 14.33 16.98 -3.31
CA ARG A 92 13.19 16.83 -4.21
C ARG A 92 12.92 15.35 -4.43
N VAL A 93 11.77 14.87 -3.97
CA VAL A 93 11.32 13.50 -4.18
C VAL A 93 10.27 13.48 -5.29
N GLY A 94 10.56 12.75 -6.36
CA GLY A 94 9.63 12.51 -7.46
C GLY A 94 8.79 11.26 -7.21
N TRP A 95 7.51 11.33 -7.58
CA TRP A 95 6.56 10.22 -7.47
C TRP A 95 5.97 9.94 -8.84
N LEU A 96 6.17 8.74 -9.36
CA LEU A 96 5.65 8.29 -10.65
C LEU A 96 4.76 7.06 -10.42
N GLY A 97 3.45 7.18 -10.75
CA GLY A 97 2.50 6.07 -10.63
C GLY A 97 2.22 5.42 -11.97
N MET A 98 1.96 4.11 -12.00
CA MET A 98 1.52 3.38 -13.20
C MET A 98 0.80 2.09 -12.84
N THR A 99 0.06 1.53 -13.80
CA THR A 99 -0.68 0.27 -13.63
C THR A 99 -0.54 -0.62 -14.85
N ARG A 100 -0.53 -1.94 -14.61
CA ARG A 100 -0.62 -2.98 -15.63
C ARG A 100 -2.06 -3.38 -15.98
N TRP A 101 -3.05 -2.92 -15.19
CA TRP A 101 -4.44 -3.34 -15.30
C TRP A 101 -5.41 -2.15 -15.31
N LEU A 102 -6.47 -2.24 -16.09
CA LEU A 102 -7.58 -1.27 -16.13
C LEU A 102 -8.96 -1.95 -16.08
N ASN A 103 -9.04 -3.24 -15.67
CA ASN A 103 -10.30 -4.00 -15.54
C ASN A 103 -11.21 -3.89 -16.79
N GLY A 104 -10.63 -3.92 -18.00
CA GLY A 104 -11.35 -3.76 -19.25
C GLY A 104 -11.72 -2.32 -19.63
N ASN A 105 -11.44 -1.36 -18.77
CA ASN A 105 -11.50 0.06 -19.11
C ASN A 105 -10.32 0.43 -20.03
N ARG A 106 -10.40 1.60 -20.66
CA ARG A 106 -9.37 2.07 -21.58
C ARG A 106 -9.16 3.58 -21.45
N ASN A 107 -7.94 4.01 -21.68
CA ASN A 107 -7.63 5.41 -21.90
C ASN A 107 -8.34 5.92 -23.17
N PRO A 108 -8.69 7.22 -23.26
CA PRO A 108 -9.23 7.79 -24.47
C PRO A 108 -8.18 7.79 -25.59
N ASP A 109 -8.65 7.75 -26.84
CA ASP A 109 -7.76 7.79 -28.00
C ASP A 109 -7.11 9.19 -28.18
N LYS A 110 -7.71 10.23 -27.62
CA LYS A 110 -7.19 11.61 -27.73
C LYS A 110 -6.24 11.91 -26.57
N ALA A 111 -4.96 12.09 -26.90
CA ALA A 111 -3.90 12.38 -25.92
C ALA A 111 -4.13 13.66 -25.09
N VAL A 112 -4.99 14.57 -25.52
CA VAL A 112 -5.37 15.81 -24.82
C VAL A 112 -6.48 15.62 -23.78
N GLN A 113 -6.98 14.40 -23.60
CA GLN A 113 -7.94 14.05 -22.58
C GLN A 113 -7.24 13.45 -21.35
N PRO A 114 -7.89 13.36 -20.18
CA PRO A 114 -7.30 12.74 -19.00
C PRO A 114 -6.90 11.28 -19.23
N HIS A 115 -5.75 10.89 -18.69
CA HIS A 115 -5.19 9.54 -18.83
C HIS A 115 -4.75 8.97 -17.49
N VAL A 116 -4.83 7.64 -17.39
CA VAL A 116 -4.13 6.82 -16.39
C VAL A 116 -2.84 6.29 -17.04
N ASN A 117 -1.74 6.30 -16.31
CA ASN A 117 -0.50 5.68 -16.78
C ASN A 117 -0.67 4.17 -16.88
N PHE A 118 -0.92 3.71 -18.09
CA PHE A 118 -1.17 2.32 -18.40
C PHE A 118 0.01 1.69 -19.13
N PHE A 119 0.46 0.58 -18.57
CA PHE A 119 1.60 -0.20 -19.03
C PHE A 119 1.22 -1.68 -19.03
N PRO A 120 0.49 -2.18 -20.04
CA PRO A 120 -0.02 -3.55 -20.05
C PRO A 120 1.09 -4.59 -20.16
N TYR A 121 0.82 -5.81 -19.69
CA TYR A 121 1.66 -6.95 -20.05
C TYR A 121 1.60 -7.23 -21.54
N PRO A 122 2.68 -7.76 -22.14
CA PRO A 122 2.69 -8.12 -23.54
C PRO A 122 1.51 -9.05 -23.90
N GLY A 123 0.73 -8.65 -24.91
CA GLY A 123 -0.46 -9.39 -25.33
C GLY A 123 -1.73 -9.17 -24.48
N GLU A 124 -1.65 -8.48 -23.35
CA GLU A 124 -2.79 -8.28 -22.43
C GLU A 124 -3.46 -6.90 -22.55
N SER A 125 -3.02 -6.05 -23.48
CA SER A 125 -3.57 -4.71 -23.67
C SER A 125 -5.05 -4.68 -24.07
N LYS A 126 -5.57 -5.77 -24.65
CA LYS A 126 -6.95 -5.88 -25.19
C LYS A 126 -7.34 -4.68 -26.07
N GLY A 127 -6.38 -4.14 -26.83
CA GLY A 127 -6.58 -2.97 -27.69
C GLY A 127 -6.61 -1.62 -26.96
N THR A 128 -6.30 -1.57 -25.68
CA THR A 128 -6.18 -0.32 -24.92
C THR A 128 -4.82 0.32 -25.18
N PRO A 129 -4.75 1.60 -25.59
CA PRO A 129 -3.48 2.29 -25.73
C PRO A 129 -2.74 2.36 -24.39
N GLY A 130 -1.51 1.86 -24.39
CA GLY A 130 -0.56 1.93 -23.26
C GLY A 130 0.85 2.12 -23.83
N ILE A 131 1.80 2.39 -22.95
CA ILE A 131 3.21 2.40 -23.38
C ILE A 131 3.83 1.03 -23.17
N ASP A 132 4.86 0.74 -23.94
CA ASP A 132 5.65 -0.48 -23.80
C ASP A 132 6.76 -0.31 -22.74
N GLU A 133 7.53 -1.36 -22.51
CA GLU A 133 8.63 -1.37 -21.54
C GLU A 133 9.68 -0.29 -21.85
N ALA A 134 10.03 -0.09 -23.10
CA ALA A 134 10.98 0.94 -23.50
C ALA A 134 10.45 2.34 -23.16
N GLY A 135 9.16 2.59 -23.39
CA GLY A 135 8.47 3.81 -23.03
C GLY A 135 8.46 4.05 -21.52
N VAL A 136 8.24 3.00 -20.70
CA VAL A 136 8.31 3.11 -19.23
C VAL A 136 9.71 3.48 -18.78
N LEU A 137 10.76 2.82 -19.27
CA LEU A 137 12.14 3.12 -18.90
C LEU A 137 12.52 4.55 -19.27
N GLU A 138 12.08 5.03 -20.43
CA GLU A 138 12.28 6.43 -20.84
C GLU A 138 11.51 7.41 -19.93
N ALA A 139 10.28 7.07 -19.50
CA ALA A 139 9.53 7.88 -18.55
C ALA A 139 10.23 7.94 -17.18
N VAL A 140 10.76 6.82 -16.69
CA VAL A 140 11.55 6.76 -15.44
C VAL A 140 12.81 7.68 -15.56
N LYS A 141 13.57 7.60 -16.64
CA LYS A 141 14.74 8.47 -16.87
C LYS A 141 14.35 9.96 -16.88
N LYS A 142 13.27 10.31 -17.58
CA LYS A 142 12.75 11.69 -17.63
C LYS A 142 12.25 12.17 -16.25
N ALA A 143 11.62 11.30 -15.48
CA ALA A 143 11.18 11.61 -14.13
C ALA A 143 12.39 11.83 -13.19
N ARG A 144 13.39 10.94 -13.25
CA ARG A 144 14.61 11.06 -12.46
C ARG A 144 15.37 12.36 -12.71
N ALA A 145 15.40 12.83 -13.93
CA ALA A 145 16.05 14.11 -14.27
C ALA A 145 15.40 15.34 -13.60
N LYS A 146 14.19 15.21 -13.03
CA LYS A 146 13.43 16.30 -12.39
C LYS A 146 13.52 16.29 -10.86
N CYS A 147 14.09 15.26 -10.26
CA CYS A 147 14.14 15.09 -8.81
C CYS A 147 15.49 14.53 -8.36
N ASP A 148 15.72 14.56 -7.07
CA ASP A 148 16.94 14.04 -6.45
C ASP A 148 16.76 12.57 -6.00
N PHE A 149 15.52 12.14 -5.80
CA PHE A 149 15.13 10.78 -5.39
C PHE A 149 13.80 10.42 -6.05
N LEU A 150 13.72 9.27 -6.74
CA LEU A 150 12.52 8.88 -7.48
C LEU A 150 11.88 7.64 -6.88
N VAL A 151 10.61 7.76 -6.51
CA VAL A 151 9.74 6.66 -6.10
C VAL A 151 8.80 6.30 -7.26
N VAL A 152 8.79 5.04 -7.64
CA VAL A 152 7.86 4.49 -8.62
C VAL A 152 6.81 3.66 -7.89
N SER A 153 5.54 4.02 -8.03
CA SER A 153 4.41 3.21 -7.57
C SER A 153 3.83 2.44 -8.74
N ILE A 154 3.72 1.14 -8.62
CA ILE A 154 3.23 0.29 -9.70
C ILE A 154 2.16 -0.71 -9.20
N HIS A 155 1.05 -0.77 -9.94
CA HIS A 155 -0.04 -1.69 -9.70
C HIS A 155 0.06 -2.86 -10.71
N TRP A 156 0.56 -4.01 -10.24
CA TRP A 156 1.02 -5.12 -11.08
C TRP A 156 0.81 -6.51 -10.46
N GLY A 157 1.23 -7.54 -11.17
CA GLY A 157 1.29 -8.90 -10.64
C GLY A 157 -0.01 -9.66 -10.79
N THR A 158 -0.16 -10.68 -9.96
CA THR A 158 -1.32 -11.59 -9.94
C THR A 158 -1.98 -11.53 -8.58
N GLU A 159 -3.30 -11.35 -8.54
CA GLU A 159 -4.07 -11.35 -7.30
C GLU A 159 -3.81 -12.63 -6.47
N TYR A 160 -3.61 -12.43 -5.18
CA TYR A 160 -3.37 -13.47 -4.16
C TYR A 160 -2.11 -14.33 -4.38
N ALA A 161 -1.23 -13.96 -5.32
CA ALA A 161 0.08 -14.58 -5.45
C ALA A 161 1.06 -13.97 -4.44
N THR A 162 1.73 -14.83 -3.65
CA THR A 162 2.68 -14.43 -2.61
C THR A 162 4.11 -14.24 -3.12
N ALA A 163 4.35 -14.51 -4.41
CA ALA A 163 5.59 -14.23 -5.11
C ALA A 163 5.34 -13.33 -6.32
N PRO A 164 6.24 -12.38 -6.63
CA PRO A 164 6.14 -11.58 -7.83
C PRO A 164 6.31 -12.45 -9.08
N ARG A 165 5.76 -11.99 -10.21
CA ARG A 165 5.98 -12.62 -11.51
C ARG A 165 7.44 -12.36 -11.93
N PRO A 166 8.12 -13.32 -12.61
CA PRO A 166 9.50 -13.12 -13.05
C PRO A 166 9.69 -11.87 -13.93
N GLU A 167 8.71 -11.56 -14.79
CA GLU A 167 8.72 -10.37 -15.64
C GLU A 167 8.57 -9.06 -14.84
N ASP A 168 7.92 -9.09 -13.66
CA ASP A 168 7.83 -7.94 -12.78
C ASP A 168 9.15 -7.72 -12.03
N VAL A 169 9.85 -8.80 -11.66
CA VAL A 169 11.21 -8.73 -11.08
C VAL A 169 12.18 -8.10 -12.08
N ASP A 170 12.24 -8.61 -13.32
CA ASP A 170 13.09 -8.05 -14.37
C ASP A 170 12.78 -6.57 -14.61
N MET A 171 11.51 -6.23 -14.73
CA MET A 171 11.09 -4.85 -14.98
C MET A 171 11.43 -3.93 -13.80
N ALA A 172 11.33 -4.41 -12.55
CA ALA A 172 11.73 -3.67 -11.36
C ALA A 172 13.22 -3.30 -11.42
N HIS A 173 14.08 -4.29 -11.64
CA HIS A 173 15.53 -4.06 -11.75
C HIS A 173 15.85 -3.06 -12.86
N ARG A 174 15.25 -3.20 -14.03
CA ARG A 174 15.44 -2.27 -15.16
C ARG A 174 14.97 -0.85 -14.86
N MET A 175 13.86 -0.67 -14.13
CA MET A 175 13.39 0.66 -13.68
C MET A 175 14.36 1.28 -12.67
N LEU A 176 14.93 0.47 -11.76
CA LEU A 176 15.94 0.93 -10.81
C LEU A 176 17.24 1.35 -11.54
N ASP A 177 17.71 0.55 -12.49
CA ASP A 177 18.85 0.90 -13.34
C ASP A 177 18.58 2.15 -14.19
N ALA A 178 17.32 2.37 -14.60
CA ALA A 178 16.91 3.57 -15.33
C ALA A 178 16.82 4.83 -14.46
N GLY A 179 16.96 4.72 -13.12
CA GLY A 179 17.06 5.85 -12.21
C GLY A 179 16.04 5.90 -11.08
N ALA A 180 15.11 4.95 -10.96
CA ALA A 180 14.28 4.84 -9.78
C ALA A 180 15.16 4.54 -8.54
N SER A 181 14.70 4.98 -7.35
CA SER A 181 15.36 4.71 -6.08
C SER A 181 14.56 3.72 -5.22
N VAL A 182 13.26 3.76 -5.35
CA VAL A 182 12.32 2.88 -4.65
C VAL A 182 11.20 2.47 -5.60
N ILE A 183 10.82 1.19 -5.54
CA ILE A 183 9.60 0.69 -6.18
C ILE A 183 8.63 0.25 -5.11
N VAL A 184 7.36 0.67 -5.23
CA VAL A 184 6.28 0.33 -4.33
C VAL A 184 5.16 -0.35 -5.13
N GLY A 185 5.03 -1.65 -4.96
CA GLY A 185 4.08 -2.50 -5.67
C GLY A 185 2.76 -2.69 -4.95
N HIS A 186 1.69 -2.83 -5.74
CA HIS A 186 0.31 -3.02 -5.31
C HIS A 186 -0.40 -3.99 -6.25
N HIS A 187 -1.62 -4.41 -5.99
CA HIS A 187 -2.52 -5.29 -6.72
C HIS A 187 -2.59 -6.73 -6.21
N PRO A 188 -1.51 -7.42 -5.78
CA PRO A 188 -1.67 -8.81 -5.31
C PRO A 188 -2.59 -8.97 -4.12
N HIS A 189 -2.92 -7.90 -3.37
CA HIS A 189 -3.74 -7.92 -2.16
C HIS A 189 -3.18 -8.78 -1.01
N VAL A 190 -2.02 -9.35 -1.20
CA VAL A 190 -1.25 -10.11 -0.21
C VAL A 190 0.19 -9.60 -0.22
N LEU A 191 0.88 -9.82 0.87
CA LEU A 191 2.30 -9.45 0.97
C LEU A 191 3.15 -10.26 -0.02
N GLN A 192 4.12 -9.58 -0.61
CA GLN A 192 5.21 -10.16 -1.38
C GLN A 192 6.56 -9.72 -0.79
N PRO A 193 7.68 -10.34 -1.16
CA PRO A 193 9.00 -10.01 -0.63
C PRO A 193 9.36 -8.53 -0.74
N VAL A 194 10.28 -8.12 0.13
CA VAL A 194 11.06 -6.88 -0.02
C VAL A 194 12.43 -7.28 -0.54
N GLU A 195 12.98 -6.50 -1.46
CA GLU A 195 14.28 -6.75 -2.05
C GLU A 195 15.12 -5.48 -2.05
N THR A 196 16.35 -5.57 -1.57
CA THR A 196 17.37 -4.54 -1.78
C THR A 196 18.14 -4.89 -3.06
N TYR A 197 18.21 -3.96 -4.00
CA TYR A 197 18.89 -4.14 -5.28
C TYR A 197 20.01 -3.14 -5.46
N HIS A 198 21.17 -3.63 -5.85
CA HIS A 198 22.33 -2.80 -6.18
C HIS A 198 22.38 -2.59 -7.69
N THR A 199 22.15 -1.34 -8.12
CA THR A 199 22.09 -0.99 -9.54
C THR A 199 23.45 -1.03 -10.23
N ALA A 200 23.45 -1.14 -11.56
CA ALA A 200 24.67 -1.14 -12.37
C ALA A 200 25.51 0.13 -12.20
N ASP A 201 24.90 1.27 -11.84
CA ASP A 201 25.60 2.53 -11.56
C ASP A 201 26.01 2.70 -10.08
N GLY A 202 25.88 1.64 -9.28
CA GLY A 202 26.38 1.56 -7.90
C GLY A 202 25.48 2.19 -6.84
N ARG A 203 24.16 2.33 -7.09
CA ARG A 203 23.19 2.83 -6.10
C ARG A 203 22.52 1.67 -5.37
N ASP A 204 22.35 1.82 -4.06
CA ASP A 204 21.44 0.97 -3.29
C ASP A 204 20.01 1.44 -3.51
N THR A 205 19.11 0.50 -3.75
CA THR A 205 17.69 0.72 -4.04
C THR A 205 16.84 -0.35 -3.36
N VAL A 206 15.52 -0.14 -3.28
CA VAL A 206 14.61 -1.11 -2.64
C VAL A 206 13.34 -1.30 -3.46
N ILE A 207 12.84 -2.53 -3.45
CA ILE A 207 11.57 -2.94 -4.03
C ILE A 207 10.70 -3.52 -2.94
N PHE A 208 9.52 -2.95 -2.76
CA PHE A 208 8.40 -3.57 -2.05
C PHE A 208 7.47 -4.15 -3.12
N TYR A 209 7.56 -5.44 -3.41
CA TYR A 209 6.79 -6.03 -4.51
C TYR A 209 5.28 -5.97 -4.32
N SER A 210 4.80 -6.13 -3.08
CA SER A 210 3.41 -5.85 -2.70
C SER A 210 3.31 -5.55 -1.21
N LEU A 211 2.68 -4.42 -0.88
CA LEU A 211 2.44 -4.00 0.50
C LEU A 211 1.26 -4.73 1.18
N GLY A 212 0.49 -5.55 0.44
CA GLY A 212 -0.78 -6.09 0.92
C GLY A 212 -1.87 -5.01 1.04
N ASN A 213 -2.95 -5.34 1.75
CA ASN A 213 -4.09 -4.45 1.96
C ASN A 213 -3.99 -3.72 3.30
N PHE A 214 -3.85 -2.39 3.29
CA PHE A 214 -3.85 -1.62 4.53
C PHE A 214 -5.27 -1.45 5.12
N LEU A 215 -6.24 -1.12 4.28
CA LEU A 215 -7.65 -0.98 4.66
C LEU A 215 -8.51 -1.66 3.59
N SER A 216 -9.03 -2.84 3.89
CA SER A 216 -9.80 -3.66 2.95
C SER A 216 -10.81 -4.55 3.68
N ASN A 217 -11.90 -4.89 2.99
CA ASN A 217 -12.88 -5.85 3.47
C ASN A 217 -12.65 -7.28 2.92
N GLN A 218 -11.54 -7.49 2.23
CA GLN A 218 -11.16 -8.83 1.76
C GLN A 218 -10.90 -9.75 2.96
N SER A 219 -11.18 -11.04 2.79
CA SER A 219 -11.04 -12.04 3.87
C SER A 219 -11.82 -11.72 5.16
N ARG A 220 -12.91 -10.94 5.05
CA ARG A 220 -13.74 -10.54 6.19
C ARG A 220 -14.31 -11.72 6.99
N THR A 221 -14.47 -12.89 6.36
CA THR A 221 -15.01 -14.11 6.97
C THR A 221 -13.92 -15.01 7.58
N TYR A 222 -12.65 -14.66 7.43
CA TYR A 222 -11.54 -15.46 7.96
C TYR A 222 -11.68 -15.67 9.48
N VAL A 223 -11.48 -16.91 9.90
CA VAL A 223 -11.43 -17.32 11.32
C VAL A 223 -10.22 -18.21 11.52
N ASP A 224 -9.30 -17.73 12.37
CA ASP A 224 -8.09 -18.46 12.74
C ASP A 224 -8.42 -19.83 13.33
N GLY A 225 -7.62 -20.85 12.97
CA GLY A 225 -7.80 -22.22 13.41
C GLY A 225 -8.99 -22.98 12.81
N LEU A 226 -9.89 -22.29 12.06
CA LEU A 226 -11.01 -22.91 11.34
C LEU A 226 -10.85 -22.89 9.83
N MET A 227 -10.06 -21.96 9.31
CA MET A 227 -9.80 -21.81 7.89
C MET A 227 -8.29 -21.92 7.63
N PRO A 228 -7.85 -22.32 6.41
CA PRO A 228 -6.44 -22.32 6.07
C PRO A 228 -5.80 -20.93 6.23
N ASP A 229 -4.56 -20.85 6.70
CA ASP A 229 -3.83 -19.60 6.95
C ASP A 229 -3.84 -18.65 5.76
N LYS A 230 -3.68 -19.19 4.54
CA LYS A 230 -3.73 -18.40 3.31
C LYS A 230 -5.05 -17.64 3.10
N ALA A 231 -6.13 -18.07 3.72
CA ALA A 231 -7.41 -17.35 3.65
C ALA A 231 -7.38 -16.04 4.46
N GLY A 232 -6.42 -15.90 5.39
CA GLY A 232 -6.15 -14.69 6.15
C GLY A 232 -5.17 -13.72 5.46
N ASP A 233 -4.40 -14.20 4.47
CA ASP A 233 -3.34 -13.42 3.81
C ASP A 233 -3.77 -12.02 3.31
N PRO A 234 -4.98 -11.81 2.76
CA PRO A 234 -5.43 -10.48 2.37
C PRO A 234 -5.67 -9.50 3.53
N ARG A 235 -5.54 -9.94 4.78
CA ARG A 235 -5.56 -9.09 5.99
C ARG A 235 -4.16 -8.79 6.52
N ASP A 236 -3.11 -9.46 6.01
CA ASP A 236 -1.72 -9.10 6.26
C ASP A 236 -1.33 -7.91 5.41
N SER A 237 -0.61 -6.99 6.01
CA SER A 237 -0.10 -5.80 5.35
C SER A 237 1.21 -5.35 5.96
N MET A 238 1.87 -4.40 5.31
CA MET A 238 3.04 -3.73 5.88
C MET A 238 3.00 -2.23 5.59
N ILE A 239 3.58 -1.45 6.51
CA ILE A 239 3.99 -0.09 6.22
C ILE A 239 5.47 -0.14 5.85
N GLY A 240 5.78 0.10 4.57
CA GLY A 240 7.16 0.23 4.10
C GLY A 240 7.73 1.60 4.51
N LEU A 241 8.91 1.60 5.08
CA LEU A 241 9.64 2.77 5.51
C LEU A 241 10.93 2.89 4.70
N PHE A 242 11.22 4.08 4.20
CA PHE A 242 12.50 4.40 3.61
C PHE A 242 12.86 5.86 3.83
N SER A 243 14.14 6.19 3.73
CA SER A 243 14.60 7.57 3.81
C SER A 243 15.51 7.91 2.63
N ALA A 244 15.45 9.17 2.20
CA ALA A 244 16.41 9.76 1.27
C ALA A 244 17.42 10.60 2.07
N VAL A 245 18.71 10.33 1.88
CA VAL A 245 19.79 10.97 2.63
C VAL A 245 20.70 11.69 1.66
N ARG A 246 20.97 12.97 1.95
CA ARG A 246 21.97 13.76 1.21
C ARG A 246 23.34 13.47 1.79
N LYS A 247 24.26 12.99 0.96
CA LYS A 247 25.66 12.74 1.32
C LYS A 247 26.58 13.65 0.50
N ASP A 248 27.54 14.26 1.17
CA ASP A 248 28.58 15.07 0.54
C ASP A 248 29.89 14.25 0.44
N TYR A 249 30.33 14.04 -0.78
CA TYR A 249 31.54 13.31 -1.09
C TYR A 249 32.72 14.27 -1.47
N GLY A 250 32.64 15.54 -1.03
CA GLY A 250 33.63 16.52 -1.31
C GLY A 250 33.83 16.80 -2.83
N PRO A 251 35.02 16.59 -3.38
CA PRO A 251 35.26 16.80 -4.82
C PRO A 251 34.38 15.92 -5.75
N ALA A 252 33.88 14.79 -5.28
CA ALA A 252 32.98 13.92 -6.05
C ALA A 252 31.52 14.39 -6.05
N GLY A 253 31.23 15.50 -5.34
CA GLY A 253 29.93 16.16 -5.34
C GLY A 253 28.96 15.62 -4.29
N VAL A 254 27.74 16.14 -4.33
CA VAL A 254 26.65 15.77 -3.42
C VAL A 254 25.71 14.80 -4.13
N ARG A 255 25.32 13.74 -3.44
CA ARG A 255 24.35 12.75 -3.92
C ARG A 255 23.22 12.58 -2.93
N VAL A 256 22.04 12.22 -3.43
CA VAL A 256 20.92 11.77 -2.61
C VAL A 256 20.76 10.26 -2.80
N GLU A 257 20.86 9.53 -1.72
CA GLU A 257 20.91 8.08 -1.70
C GLU A 257 19.81 7.50 -0.82
N LEU A 258 19.50 6.21 -1.03
CA LEU A 258 18.67 5.46 -0.13
C LEU A 258 19.37 5.35 1.24
N GLY A 259 18.66 5.70 2.30
CA GLY A 259 19.12 5.55 3.67
C GLY A 259 18.48 4.32 4.33
N HIS A 260 17.76 4.56 5.46
CA HIS A 260 17.07 3.50 6.16
C HIS A 260 15.97 2.87 5.30
N VAL A 261 15.88 1.55 5.34
CA VAL A 261 14.77 0.75 4.82
C VAL A 261 14.21 -0.07 5.97
N GLY A 262 12.89 -0.11 6.09
CA GLY A 262 12.24 -0.88 7.15
C GLY A 262 10.80 -1.25 6.82
N VAL A 263 10.27 -2.19 7.58
CA VAL A 263 8.91 -2.69 7.49
C VAL A 263 8.28 -2.69 8.87
N LEU A 264 7.06 -2.19 8.97
CA LEU A 264 6.20 -2.36 10.14
C LEU A 264 5.11 -3.37 9.80
N PRO A 265 5.08 -4.54 10.46
CA PRO A 265 4.03 -5.54 10.28
C PRO A 265 2.66 -5.02 10.71
N VAL A 266 1.65 -5.25 9.86
CA VAL A 266 0.27 -4.81 10.10
C VAL A 266 -0.69 -5.99 9.92
N TRP A 267 -1.67 -6.07 10.81
CA TRP A 267 -2.82 -6.95 10.69
C TRP A 267 -4.10 -6.13 10.56
N GLY A 268 -4.94 -6.44 9.58
CA GLY A 268 -6.25 -5.82 9.42
C GLY A 268 -7.30 -6.52 10.29
N GLU A 269 -7.64 -5.97 11.45
CA GLU A 269 -8.78 -6.43 12.24
C GLU A 269 -10.09 -6.09 11.54
N ASN A 270 -11.03 -7.03 11.55
CA ASN A 270 -12.33 -6.88 10.91
C ASN A 270 -13.40 -7.58 11.76
N ASN A 271 -14.44 -6.86 12.16
CA ASN A 271 -15.49 -7.35 13.02
C ASN A 271 -16.68 -7.99 12.26
N HIS A 272 -16.51 -8.37 10.99
CA HIS A 272 -17.59 -8.92 10.16
C HIS A 272 -18.26 -10.14 10.80
N ASN A 273 -17.47 -11.07 11.34
CA ASN A 273 -18.01 -12.29 11.97
C ASN A 273 -18.76 -11.99 13.27
N GLU A 274 -18.40 -10.92 13.98
CA GLU A 274 -19.11 -10.44 15.17
C GLU A 274 -20.43 -9.76 14.78
N LEU A 275 -20.41 -8.95 13.71
CA LEU A 275 -21.64 -8.36 13.16
C LEU A 275 -22.66 -9.42 12.78
N ALA A 276 -22.22 -10.53 12.19
CA ALA A 276 -23.11 -11.64 11.80
C ALA A 276 -23.69 -12.39 13.00
N ARG A 277 -23.01 -12.38 14.17
CA ARG A 277 -23.40 -13.13 15.36
C ARG A 277 -24.03 -12.27 16.47
N SER A 278 -23.86 -10.97 16.42
CA SER A 278 -24.27 -10.05 17.47
C SER A 278 -25.16 -8.93 16.94
N ARG A 279 -25.73 -8.15 17.87
CA ARG A 279 -26.54 -6.96 17.54
C ARG A 279 -25.69 -5.72 17.21
N ILE A 280 -24.36 -5.86 17.08
CA ILE A 280 -23.48 -4.77 16.64
C ILE A 280 -23.81 -4.46 15.18
N ARG A 281 -24.04 -3.20 14.85
CA ARG A 281 -24.47 -2.79 13.50
C ARG A 281 -23.40 -2.03 12.72
N THR A 282 -22.31 -1.64 13.38
CA THR A 282 -21.27 -0.81 12.75
C THR A 282 -20.11 -1.69 12.30
N PRO A 283 -19.86 -1.80 11.00
CA PRO A 283 -18.66 -2.46 10.50
C PRO A 283 -17.41 -1.66 10.90
N VAL A 284 -16.39 -2.37 11.36
CA VAL A 284 -15.10 -1.79 11.73
C VAL A 284 -14.00 -2.59 11.06
N ILE A 285 -13.12 -1.87 10.35
CA ILE A 285 -11.86 -2.38 9.85
C ILE A 285 -10.78 -1.54 10.50
N HIS A 286 -9.88 -2.18 11.25
CA HIS A 286 -8.87 -1.51 12.06
C HIS A 286 -7.48 -2.12 11.81
N PRO A 287 -6.60 -1.46 11.04
CA PRO A 287 -5.21 -1.89 10.90
C PRO A 287 -4.46 -1.70 12.21
N VAL A 288 -3.85 -2.75 12.73
CA VAL A 288 -3.02 -2.71 13.95
C VAL A 288 -1.57 -3.03 13.64
N LEU A 289 -0.64 -2.30 14.26
CA LEU A 289 0.77 -2.65 14.22
C LEU A 289 1.00 -3.88 15.11
N ILE A 290 1.33 -5.01 14.50
CA ILE A 290 1.42 -6.31 15.20
C ILE A 290 2.41 -6.22 16.37
N ASP A 291 3.57 -5.61 16.17
CA ASP A 291 4.63 -5.50 17.19
C ASP A 291 4.28 -4.58 18.37
N ARG A 292 3.26 -3.73 18.21
CA ARG A 292 2.68 -2.94 19.33
C ARG A 292 1.50 -3.65 19.97
N GLU A 293 0.74 -4.40 19.19
CA GLU A 293 -0.48 -5.05 19.66
C GLU A 293 -0.17 -6.30 20.50
N ILE A 294 0.81 -7.13 20.08
CA ILE A 294 1.22 -8.33 20.84
C ILE A 294 1.53 -8.00 22.32
N PRO A 295 2.40 -7.04 22.66
CA PRO A 295 2.67 -6.71 24.08
C PRO A 295 1.43 -6.21 24.82
N ARG A 296 0.54 -5.48 24.14
CA ARG A 296 -0.71 -4.98 24.74
C ARG A 296 -1.66 -6.12 25.10
N VAL A 297 -1.84 -7.06 24.19
CA VAL A 297 -2.68 -8.25 24.37
C VAL A 297 -2.08 -9.17 25.42
N GLN A 298 -0.74 -9.36 25.42
CA GLN A 298 -0.02 -10.15 26.43
C GLN A 298 -0.21 -9.55 27.83
N ALA A 299 -0.05 -8.23 27.99
CA ALA A 299 -0.28 -7.57 29.29
C ALA A 299 -1.71 -7.79 29.81
N ARG A 300 -2.72 -7.76 28.92
CA ARG A 300 -4.11 -8.04 29.29
C ARG A 300 -4.28 -9.50 29.74
N LEU A 301 -3.64 -10.45 29.06
CA LEU A 301 -3.66 -11.87 29.45
C LEU A 301 -3.01 -12.08 30.83
N ASP A 302 -1.89 -11.40 31.09
CA ASP A 302 -1.20 -11.46 32.39
C ASP A 302 -2.08 -10.90 33.53
N ASP A 303 -2.82 -9.83 33.29
CA ASP A 303 -3.76 -9.29 34.25
C ASP A 303 -4.92 -10.22 34.54
N LEU A 304 -5.46 -10.88 33.52
CA LEU A 304 -6.49 -11.91 33.69
C LEU A 304 -5.97 -13.12 34.48
N ASN A 305 -4.71 -13.53 34.23
CA ASN A 305 -4.06 -14.59 34.99
C ASN A 305 -3.93 -14.26 36.47
N LYS A 306 -3.60 -13.00 36.84
CA LYS A 306 -3.50 -12.54 38.24
C LYS A 306 -4.86 -12.58 38.96
N LEU A 307 -5.97 -12.48 38.25
CA LEU A 307 -7.31 -12.55 38.84
C LEU A 307 -7.69 -13.96 39.28
N TYR A 308 -7.10 -14.99 38.69
CA TYR A 308 -7.35 -16.39 38.98
C TYR A 308 -6.57 -16.83 40.23
N THR A 309 -7.28 -17.42 41.18
CA THR A 309 -6.66 -18.20 42.26
C THR A 309 -7.52 -19.46 42.51
N PRO A 310 -6.97 -20.55 43.10
CA PRO A 310 -7.73 -21.73 43.44
C PRO A 310 -8.97 -21.44 44.33
N ARG A 311 -8.91 -20.36 45.11
CA ARG A 311 -10.00 -19.94 46.01
C ARG A 311 -10.95 -18.92 45.38
N LYS A 312 -10.54 -18.28 44.25
CA LYS A 312 -11.34 -17.30 43.53
C LYS A 312 -11.25 -17.58 42.03
N PRO A 313 -12.08 -18.49 41.52
CA PRO A 313 -12.11 -18.77 40.09
C PRO A 313 -12.62 -17.58 39.29
N LEU A 314 -12.22 -17.49 38.02
CA LEU A 314 -12.72 -16.48 37.10
C LEU A 314 -14.23 -16.60 36.91
N THR A 315 -14.91 -15.47 36.78
CA THR A 315 -16.34 -15.42 36.39
C THR A 315 -16.51 -15.97 34.95
N ALA A 316 -17.74 -16.24 34.55
CA ALA A 316 -18.02 -16.70 33.18
C ALA A 316 -17.57 -15.67 32.13
N GLU A 317 -17.75 -14.38 32.41
CA GLU A 317 -17.34 -13.28 31.54
C GLU A 317 -15.80 -13.21 31.45
N GLN A 318 -15.10 -13.28 32.58
CA GLN A 318 -13.64 -13.30 32.64
C GLN A 318 -13.04 -14.53 31.93
N LYS A 319 -13.69 -15.70 32.02
CA LYS A 319 -13.26 -16.90 31.30
C LYS A 319 -13.43 -16.72 29.80
N LYS A 320 -14.53 -16.12 29.36
CA LYS A 320 -14.76 -15.81 27.95
C LYS A 320 -13.68 -14.85 27.45
N GLU A 321 -13.46 -13.74 28.17
CA GLU A 321 -12.42 -12.77 27.83
C GLU A 321 -11.03 -13.41 27.79
N PHE A 322 -10.69 -14.27 28.73
CA PHE A 322 -9.42 -15.01 28.76
C PHE A 322 -9.21 -15.83 27.49
N ILE A 323 -10.25 -16.54 27.03
CA ILE A 323 -10.21 -17.34 25.81
C ILE A 323 -10.03 -16.41 24.60
N ASP A 324 -10.80 -15.34 24.50
CA ASP A 324 -10.77 -14.38 23.40
C ASP A 324 -9.39 -13.73 23.29
N VAL A 325 -8.80 -13.27 24.40
CA VAL A 325 -7.47 -12.66 24.47
C VAL A 325 -6.36 -13.66 24.13
N THR A 326 -6.48 -14.91 24.61
CA THR A 326 -5.51 -15.97 24.28
C THR A 326 -5.51 -16.29 22.79
N ASN A 327 -6.70 -16.43 22.19
CA ASN A 327 -6.83 -16.68 20.75
C ASN A 327 -6.31 -15.50 19.92
N HIS A 328 -6.58 -14.28 20.36
CA HIS A 328 -6.10 -13.08 19.67
C HIS A 328 -4.57 -12.98 19.73
N LEU A 329 -3.95 -13.25 20.87
CA LEU A 329 -2.49 -13.28 21.00
C LEU A 329 -1.86 -14.33 20.09
N LYS A 330 -2.45 -15.54 20.06
CA LYS A 330 -2.02 -16.61 19.15
C LYS A 330 -2.09 -16.17 17.69
N LEU A 331 -3.25 -15.65 17.26
CA LEU A 331 -3.46 -15.14 15.91
C LEU A 331 -2.36 -14.14 15.51
N LEU A 332 -2.15 -13.10 16.32
CA LEU A 332 -1.15 -12.06 16.02
C LEU A 332 0.27 -12.63 15.94
N THR A 333 0.60 -13.56 16.83
CA THR A 333 1.93 -14.23 16.84
C THR A 333 2.14 -15.06 15.58
N ASP A 334 1.14 -15.84 15.19
CA ASP A 334 1.20 -16.70 14.00
C ASP A 334 1.25 -15.85 12.72
N ARG A 335 0.39 -14.81 12.64
CA ARG A 335 0.41 -13.88 11.48
C ARG A 335 1.74 -13.13 11.39
N ARG A 336 2.32 -12.72 12.51
CA ARG A 336 3.65 -12.11 12.53
C ARG A 336 4.71 -13.05 11.92
N ALA A 337 4.72 -14.32 12.32
CA ALA A 337 5.68 -15.28 11.80
C ALA A 337 5.52 -15.50 10.28
N LEU A 338 4.28 -15.61 9.79
CA LEU A 338 4.00 -15.74 8.36
C LEU A 338 4.44 -14.51 7.56
N LEU A 339 4.19 -13.32 8.11
CA LEU A 339 4.58 -12.06 7.51
C LEU A 339 6.11 -11.95 7.39
N LEU A 340 6.84 -12.23 8.47
CA LEU A 340 8.30 -12.21 8.49
C LEU A 340 8.89 -13.17 7.44
N ALA A 341 8.37 -14.38 7.37
CA ALA A 341 8.81 -15.37 6.39
C ALA A 341 8.59 -14.91 4.94
N ARG A 342 7.68 -13.97 4.71
CA ARG A 342 7.30 -13.48 3.39
C ARG A 342 8.09 -12.24 2.96
N VAL A 343 8.27 -11.29 3.87
CA VAL A 343 8.93 -10.01 3.56
C VAL A 343 10.42 -9.98 3.84
N GLY A 344 10.94 -10.88 4.69
CA GLY A 344 12.29 -10.90 5.24
C GLY A 344 12.32 -10.24 6.63
N ASP A 345 12.85 -10.95 7.61
CA ASP A 345 12.93 -10.50 9.01
C ASP A 345 13.96 -9.38 9.20
N GLU A 346 14.97 -9.32 8.34
CA GLU A 346 16.00 -8.29 8.31
C GLU A 346 15.44 -6.88 8.03
N TYR A 347 14.25 -6.78 7.39
CA TYR A 347 13.60 -5.50 7.12
C TYR A 347 12.72 -5.01 8.26
N VAL A 348 12.39 -5.85 9.25
CA VAL A 348 11.49 -5.44 10.33
C VAL A 348 12.18 -4.44 11.25
N THR A 349 11.53 -3.34 11.53
CA THR A 349 12.07 -2.25 12.35
C THR A 349 11.04 -1.77 13.36
N ASP A 350 11.53 -1.12 14.41
CA ASP A 350 10.66 -0.43 15.36
C ASP A 350 9.98 0.78 14.70
N PRO A 351 8.72 1.05 15.07
CA PRO A 351 8.06 2.26 14.62
C PRO A 351 8.87 3.50 15.03
N PRO A 352 9.05 4.47 14.13
CA PRO A 352 9.75 5.71 14.47
C PRO A 352 9.07 6.37 15.67
N LYS A 353 9.86 6.84 16.61
CA LYS A 353 9.35 7.64 17.74
C LYS A 353 8.65 8.85 17.15
N LEU A 354 7.35 8.96 17.36
CA LEU A 354 6.61 10.16 16.99
C LEU A 354 7.30 11.33 17.72
N ALA A 355 7.80 12.28 16.95
CA ALA A 355 8.22 13.56 17.54
C ALA A 355 7.04 14.06 18.37
N GLY A 356 7.24 14.23 19.69
CA GLY A 356 6.19 14.71 20.57
C GLY A 356 5.53 15.91 19.93
N LYS A 357 4.20 15.94 19.92
CA LYS A 357 3.49 17.17 19.58
C LYS A 357 4.01 18.24 20.54
N PRO A 358 4.41 19.42 20.02
CA PRO A 358 4.78 20.53 20.87
C PRO A 358 3.61 20.91 21.80
#